data_c46238e3940df16d56d59b6d3333f580
#
_entry.id   c46238e3940df16d56d59b6d3333f580
#
_cell.length_a   1.000
_cell.length_b   1.000
_cell.length_c   1.000
_cell.angle_alpha   90.00
_cell.angle_beta   90.00
_cell.angle_gamma   90.00
#
_symmetry.space_group_name_H-M   'P 1'
#
loop_
_entity.id
_entity.type
_entity.pdbx_description
1 polymer ?
#
loop_
_entity_poly.entity_id
_entity_poly.type
_entity_poly.pdbx_seq_one_letter_code
_entity_poly.pdbx_strand_id
1 'polypeptide(L)'
;MRTRLFLLFAFAAVTVLTNAASAGNIAHGVEVVVIDPGHGGNDPGAHYGGTSEKDLTLKVALKLGKMIEEGMPGVKVVYTRKTDKALGPDKAKDLQARADIANKAGGDLFISIHVNAAKSTAARGVETLIMGESPKEQRYNENAL
;
A
#
# COMPACT_ATOMS: atom_id res chain seq x y z
N MET A 1 -6.54 -51.07 34.22
CA MET A 1 -5.58 -49.94 34.09
C MET A 1 -5.37 -49.65 32.62
N ARG A 2 -5.88 -48.58 32.09
CA ARG A 2 -5.48 -47.83 30.85
C ARG A 2 -6.66 -47.02 30.33
N THR A 3 -6.96 -45.98 31.06
CA THR A 3 -7.92 -44.97 30.62
C THR A 3 -7.26 -43.62 30.82
N ARG A 4 -6.49 -43.14 29.83
CA ARG A 4 -6.00 -41.77 29.75
C ARG A 4 -5.33 -41.57 28.40
N LEU A 5 -6.08 -41.26 27.32
CA LEU A 5 -5.47 -40.63 26.13
C LEU A 5 -6.50 -40.10 25.11
N PHE A 6 -7.67 -39.65 25.50
CA PHE A 6 -8.61 -39.16 24.50
C PHE A 6 -9.17 -37.75 24.78
N LEU A 7 -8.58 -36.98 25.73
CA LEU A 7 -9.12 -35.66 26.07
C LEU A 7 -8.27 -34.47 25.60
N LEU A 8 -7.16 -34.71 24.88
CA LEU A 8 -6.25 -33.63 24.49
C LEU A 8 -6.39 -33.16 23.03
N PHE A 9 -7.18 -33.85 22.19
CA PHE A 9 -7.35 -33.48 20.79
C PHE A 9 -8.57 -32.61 20.49
N ALA A 10 -9.50 -32.46 21.38
CA ALA A 10 -10.71 -31.66 21.17
C ALA A 10 -10.50 -30.14 21.41
N PHE A 11 -9.45 -29.74 22.13
CA PHE A 11 -9.22 -28.33 22.46
C PHE A 11 -8.43 -27.56 21.40
N ALA A 12 -7.66 -28.25 20.54
CA ALA A 12 -6.87 -27.61 19.51
C ALA A 12 -7.69 -27.23 18.25
N ALA A 13 -8.80 -27.91 18.01
CA ALA A 13 -9.64 -27.67 16.83
C ALA A 13 -10.56 -26.44 16.96
N VAL A 14 -10.90 -26.05 18.19
CA VAL A 14 -11.81 -24.91 18.44
C VAL A 14 -11.10 -23.57 18.33
N THR A 15 -9.80 -23.50 18.65
CA THR A 15 -9.03 -22.25 18.59
C THR A 15 -8.65 -21.84 17.18
N VAL A 16 -8.59 -22.76 16.22
CA VAL A 16 -8.27 -22.45 14.82
C VAL A 16 -9.46 -21.88 14.07
N LEU A 17 -10.69 -22.27 14.44
CA LEU A 17 -11.92 -21.78 13.80
C LEU A 17 -12.30 -20.34 14.22
N THR A 18 -11.90 -19.90 15.41
CA THR A 18 -12.21 -18.54 15.88
C THR A 18 -11.28 -17.47 15.30
N ASN A 19 -10.05 -17.84 14.88
CA ASN A 19 -9.14 -16.88 14.25
C ASN A 19 -9.43 -16.66 12.75
N ALA A 20 -10.03 -17.63 12.07
CA ALA A 20 -10.45 -17.47 10.67
C ALA A 20 -11.69 -16.58 10.51
N ALA A 21 -12.58 -16.57 11.50
CA ALA A 21 -13.78 -15.72 11.47
C ALA A 21 -13.49 -14.25 11.80
N SER A 22 -12.39 -13.95 12.51
CA SER A 22 -12.01 -12.57 12.86
C SER A 22 -11.26 -11.86 11.73
N ALA A 23 -10.59 -12.58 10.84
CA ALA A 23 -9.92 -11.98 9.69
C ALA A 23 -10.90 -11.55 8.57
N GLY A 24 -12.12 -12.13 8.54
CA GLY A 24 -13.13 -11.81 7.53
C GLY A 24 -13.91 -10.51 7.78
N ASN A 25 -13.83 -9.92 8.97
CA ASN A 25 -14.64 -8.75 9.33
C ASN A 25 -13.94 -7.39 9.16
N ILE A 26 -12.65 -7.36 8.81
CA ILE A 26 -11.93 -6.10 8.63
C ILE A 26 -12.05 -5.56 7.20
N ALA A 27 -12.49 -6.37 6.26
CA ALA A 27 -12.53 -6.05 4.83
C ALA A 27 -13.89 -5.57 4.28
N HIS A 28 -14.88 -5.29 5.13
CA HIS A 28 -16.22 -4.89 4.65
C HIS A 28 -16.30 -3.46 4.06
N GLY A 29 -15.19 -2.79 3.80
CA GLY A 29 -15.20 -1.48 3.19
C GLY A 29 -14.15 -1.25 2.09
N VAL A 30 -13.17 -2.14 1.91
CA VAL A 30 -12.11 -1.98 0.91
C VAL A 30 -11.97 -3.26 0.10
N GLU A 31 -12.43 -3.22 -1.15
CA GLU A 31 -12.33 -4.35 -2.09
C GLU A 31 -11.21 -4.14 -3.11
N VAL A 32 -10.91 -2.88 -3.46
CA VAL A 32 -9.89 -2.53 -4.45
C VAL A 32 -8.91 -1.52 -3.86
N VAL A 33 -7.66 -1.93 -3.72
CA VAL A 33 -6.54 -1.05 -3.34
C VAL A 33 -5.73 -0.71 -4.60
N VAL A 34 -5.58 0.58 -4.88
CA VAL A 34 -4.72 1.08 -5.95
C VAL A 34 -3.41 1.56 -5.35
N ILE A 35 -2.30 0.97 -5.78
CA ILE A 35 -0.95 1.36 -5.36
C ILE A 35 -0.28 2.14 -6.48
N ASP A 36 0.17 3.35 -6.15
CA ASP A 36 0.80 4.28 -7.07
C ASP A 36 2.27 4.50 -6.72
N PRO A 37 3.21 3.80 -7.36
CA PRO A 37 4.62 4.12 -7.23
C PRO A 37 4.91 5.47 -7.87
N GLY A 38 5.29 6.48 -7.09
CA GLY A 38 5.59 7.82 -7.59
C GLY A 38 6.70 7.83 -8.64
N HIS A 39 6.68 8.85 -9.52
CA HIS A 39 7.65 9.01 -10.61
C HIS A 39 7.65 7.88 -11.64
N GLY A 40 8.73 7.75 -12.44
CA GLY A 40 8.89 6.67 -13.44
C GLY A 40 9.31 7.19 -14.81
N GLY A 41 9.96 6.33 -15.60
CA GLY A 41 10.49 6.68 -16.92
C GLY A 41 11.48 7.83 -16.84
N ASN A 42 11.20 8.94 -17.52
CA ASN A 42 12.06 10.13 -17.55
C ASN A 42 12.01 10.98 -16.28
N ASP A 43 11.06 10.75 -15.38
CA ASP A 43 11.00 11.44 -14.08
C ASP A 43 11.67 10.55 -13.01
N PRO A 44 12.91 10.85 -12.59
CA PRO A 44 13.61 10.05 -11.58
C PRO A 44 13.14 10.32 -10.16
N GLY A 45 12.41 11.43 -9.91
CA GLY A 45 12.18 11.95 -8.57
C GLY A 45 13.47 12.42 -7.90
N ALA A 46 13.52 12.38 -6.57
CA ALA A 46 14.72 12.67 -5.81
C ALA A 46 15.84 11.66 -6.15
N HIS A 47 17.09 12.14 -6.14
CA HIS A 47 18.25 11.32 -6.46
C HIS A 47 19.31 11.48 -5.40
N TYR A 48 19.79 10.37 -4.82
CA TYR A 48 20.85 10.38 -3.83
C TYR A 48 21.68 9.09 -3.89
N GLY A 49 23.00 9.22 -3.86
CA GLY A 49 23.92 8.07 -3.77
C GLY A 49 23.78 7.04 -4.91
N GLY A 50 23.44 7.48 -6.12
CA GLY A 50 23.24 6.58 -7.28
C GLY A 50 21.87 5.88 -7.30
N THR A 51 20.97 6.21 -6.37
CA THR A 51 19.61 5.64 -6.31
C THR A 51 18.59 6.73 -6.64
N SER A 52 17.62 6.41 -7.48
CA SER A 52 16.50 7.29 -7.81
C SER A 52 15.26 6.94 -7.01
N GLU A 53 14.47 7.95 -6.69
CA GLU A 53 13.19 7.77 -5.97
C GLU A 53 12.27 6.81 -6.73
N LYS A 54 12.16 6.93 -8.05
CA LYS A 54 11.32 6.06 -8.89
C LYS A 54 11.60 4.57 -8.71
N ASP A 55 12.87 4.19 -8.43
CA ASP A 55 13.26 2.80 -8.24
C ASP A 55 12.88 2.28 -6.86
N LEU A 56 13.01 3.14 -5.85
CA LEU A 56 12.63 2.83 -4.47
C LEU A 56 11.12 2.70 -4.34
N THR A 57 10.38 3.68 -4.86
CA THR A 57 8.91 3.67 -4.82
C THR A 57 8.34 2.46 -5.52
N LEU A 58 8.90 2.05 -6.67
CA LEU A 58 8.49 0.84 -7.37
C LEU A 58 8.74 -0.42 -6.53
N LYS A 59 9.93 -0.56 -5.93
CA LYS A 59 10.25 -1.72 -5.08
C LYS A 59 9.33 -1.83 -3.87
N VAL A 60 9.07 -0.70 -3.19
CA VAL A 60 8.18 -0.65 -2.03
C VAL A 60 6.75 -0.99 -2.43
N ALA A 61 6.24 -0.39 -3.51
CA ALA A 61 4.90 -0.62 -4.02
C ALA A 61 4.65 -2.10 -4.37
N LEU A 62 5.58 -2.73 -5.08
CA LEU A 62 5.45 -4.15 -5.46
C LEU A 62 5.48 -5.06 -4.24
N LYS A 63 6.31 -4.73 -3.23
CA LYS A 63 6.35 -5.47 -1.97
C LYS A 63 5.05 -5.29 -1.18
N LEU A 64 4.55 -4.05 -1.07
CA LEU A 64 3.30 -3.76 -0.37
C LEU A 64 2.13 -4.51 -1.00
N GLY A 65 1.99 -4.45 -2.32
CA GLY A 65 0.89 -5.12 -3.00
C GLY A 65 0.91 -6.62 -2.81
N LYS A 66 2.10 -7.25 -2.88
CA LYS A 66 2.25 -8.66 -2.56
C LYS A 66 1.80 -8.98 -1.13
N MET A 67 2.17 -8.16 -0.15
CA MET A 67 1.75 -8.34 1.25
C MET A 67 0.23 -8.21 1.42
N ILE A 68 -0.41 -7.30 0.67
CA ILE A 68 -1.87 -7.16 0.69
C ILE A 68 -2.53 -8.39 0.06
N GLU A 69 -2.07 -8.84 -1.11
CA GLU A 69 -2.59 -10.03 -1.79
C GLU A 69 -2.47 -11.31 -0.93
N GLU A 70 -1.38 -11.45 -0.18
CA GLU A 70 -1.14 -12.59 0.73
C GLU A 70 -1.89 -12.47 2.06
N GLY A 71 -2.00 -11.25 2.62
CA GLY A 71 -2.55 -11.02 3.97
C GLY A 71 -4.04 -10.69 4.00
N MET A 72 -4.63 -10.29 2.87
CA MET A 72 -6.01 -9.84 2.76
C MET A 72 -6.74 -10.54 1.60
N PRO A 73 -7.07 -11.82 1.76
CA PRO A 73 -7.78 -12.57 0.71
C PRO A 73 -9.10 -11.87 0.35
N GLY A 74 -9.33 -11.64 -0.93
CA GLY A 74 -10.51 -10.93 -1.44
C GLY A 74 -10.27 -9.46 -1.79
N VAL A 75 -9.16 -8.86 -1.35
CA VAL A 75 -8.76 -7.52 -1.77
C VAL A 75 -8.01 -7.59 -3.10
N LYS A 76 -8.50 -6.86 -4.09
CA LYS A 76 -7.86 -6.71 -5.39
C LYS A 76 -6.80 -5.61 -5.33
N VAL A 77 -5.58 -5.91 -5.74
CA VAL A 77 -4.51 -4.91 -5.87
C VAL A 77 -4.36 -4.47 -7.33
N VAL A 78 -4.41 -3.17 -7.56
CA VAL A 78 -4.16 -2.53 -8.85
C VAL A 78 -2.97 -1.59 -8.71
N TYR A 79 -2.09 -1.56 -9.72
CA TYR A 79 -0.93 -0.66 -9.71
C TYR A 79 -1.06 0.34 -10.86
N THR A 80 -0.67 1.58 -10.62
CA THR A 80 -0.55 2.57 -11.71
C THR A 80 0.60 2.21 -12.66
N ARG A 81 1.70 1.68 -12.12
CA ARG A 81 2.81 1.08 -12.90
C ARG A 81 3.42 -0.10 -12.15
N LYS A 82 3.92 -1.08 -12.90
CA LYS A 82 4.67 -2.25 -12.38
C LYS A 82 6.11 -2.30 -12.90
N THR A 83 6.49 -1.34 -13.71
CA THR A 83 7.83 -1.22 -14.32
C THR A 83 8.29 0.24 -14.30
N ASP A 84 9.55 0.49 -14.65
CA ASP A 84 10.05 1.86 -14.83
C ASP A 84 9.53 2.44 -16.15
N LYS A 85 8.40 3.14 -16.07
CA LYS A 85 7.76 3.82 -17.21
C LYS A 85 7.05 5.08 -16.76
N ALA A 86 6.97 6.08 -17.64
CA ALA A 86 6.04 7.18 -17.55
C ALA A 86 4.63 6.72 -18.01
N LEU A 87 3.58 7.34 -17.47
CA LEU A 87 2.20 7.07 -17.84
C LEU A 87 1.62 8.14 -18.76
N GLY A 88 2.32 9.25 -18.92
CA GLY A 88 1.98 10.34 -19.82
C GLY A 88 3.20 11.00 -20.44
N PRO A 89 3.02 11.78 -21.51
CA PRO A 89 4.12 12.46 -22.22
C PRO A 89 4.66 13.67 -21.42
N ASP A 90 3.90 14.21 -20.51
CA ASP A 90 4.26 15.30 -19.61
C ASP A 90 3.72 15.03 -18.20
N LYS A 91 4.17 15.82 -17.23
CA LYS A 91 3.84 15.63 -15.81
C LYS A 91 2.34 15.71 -15.55
N ALA A 92 1.64 16.64 -16.18
CA ALA A 92 0.20 16.82 -15.95
C ALA A 92 -0.59 15.62 -16.47
N LYS A 93 -0.24 15.11 -17.66
CA LYS A 93 -0.87 13.92 -18.23
C LYS A 93 -0.47 12.64 -17.51
N ASP A 94 0.75 12.55 -17.00
CA ASP A 94 1.18 11.43 -16.16
C ASP A 94 0.35 11.36 -14.88
N LEU A 95 0.19 12.49 -14.17
CA LEU A 95 -0.63 12.55 -12.95
C LEU A 95 -2.11 12.25 -13.25
N GLN A 96 -2.64 12.77 -14.36
CA GLN A 96 -4.03 12.45 -14.76
C GLN A 96 -4.20 10.96 -15.05
N ALA A 97 -3.25 10.34 -15.75
CA ALA A 97 -3.32 8.92 -16.05
C ALA A 97 -3.34 8.04 -14.78
N ARG A 98 -2.64 8.45 -13.70
CA ARG A 98 -2.68 7.77 -12.40
C ARG A 98 -4.08 7.82 -11.79
N ALA A 99 -4.70 8.98 -11.78
CA ALA A 99 -6.07 9.16 -11.32
C ALA A 99 -7.07 8.37 -12.18
N ASP A 100 -6.92 8.38 -13.50
CA ASP A 100 -7.77 7.64 -14.42
C ASP A 100 -7.68 6.12 -14.20
N ILE A 101 -6.48 5.59 -13.94
CA ILE A 101 -6.29 4.18 -13.60
C ILE A 101 -7.04 3.83 -12.31
N ALA A 102 -6.94 4.66 -11.29
CA ALA A 102 -7.62 4.45 -10.02
C ALA A 102 -9.14 4.49 -10.17
N ASN A 103 -9.67 5.50 -10.85
CA ASN A 103 -11.09 5.65 -11.12
C ASN A 103 -11.66 4.49 -11.96
N LYS A 104 -10.94 4.10 -13.02
CA LYS A 104 -11.32 2.98 -13.87
C LYS A 104 -11.31 1.64 -13.14
N ALA A 105 -10.41 1.49 -12.18
CA ALA A 105 -10.34 0.29 -11.34
C ALA A 105 -11.47 0.21 -10.31
N GLY A 106 -12.21 1.29 -10.06
CA GLY A 106 -13.14 1.40 -8.95
C GLY A 106 -12.41 1.32 -7.61
N GLY A 107 -11.25 2.01 -7.48
CA GLY A 107 -10.42 1.93 -6.30
C GLY A 107 -11.10 2.53 -5.06
N ASP A 108 -11.22 1.74 -4.00
CA ASP A 108 -11.73 2.19 -2.70
C ASP A 108 -10.64 2.91 -1.90
N LEU A 109 -9.39 2.49 -2.09
CA LEU A 109 -8.21 3.10 -1.45
C LEU A 109 -7.11 3.34 -2.47
N PHE A 110 -6.59 4.56 -2.52
CA PHE A 110 -5.44 4.95 -3.33
C PHE A 110 -4.24 5.25 -2.45
N ILE A 111 -3.15 4.51 -2.62
CA ILE A 111 -1.91 4.66 -1.86
C ILE A 111 -0.80 5.10 -2.82
N SER A 112 -0.42 6.38 -2.77
CA SER A 112 0.74 6.89 -3.50
C SER A 112 1.99 6.81 -2.62
N ILE A 113 3.08 6.29 -3.17
CA ILE A 113 4.34 6.05 -2.47
C ILE A 113 5.41 6.96 -3.06
N HIS A 114 5.98 7.78 -2.18
CA HIS A 114 7.07 8.71 -2.49
C HIS A 114 8.22 8.56 -1.48
N VAL A 115 9.36 9.12 -1.81
CA VAL A 115 10.52 9.24 -0.90
C VAL A 115 10.92 10.71 -0.87
N ASN A 116 10.53 11.41 0.21
CA ASN A 116 10.81 12.83 0.33
C ASN A 116 12.31 13.11 0.47
N ALA A 117 12.76 14.18 -0.16
CA ALA A 117 14.10 14.70 0.02
C ALA A 117 14.11 15.82 1.08
N ALA A 118 15.09 15.79 1.97
CA ALA A 118 15.31 16.86 2.95
C ALA A 118 16.71 17.46 2.78
N LYS A 119 16.83 18.76 3.07
CA LYS A 119 18.13 19.46 3.09
C LYS A 119 19.04 18.94 4.21
N SER A 120 18.45 18.54 5.33
CA SER A 120 19.18 18.01 6.49
C SER A 120 19.38 16.51 6.34
N THR A 121 20.63 16.07 6.47
CA THR A 121 20.98 14.65 6.50
C THR A 121 20.55 13.95 7.80
N ALA A 122 20.11 14.71 8.81
CA ALA A 122 19.55 14.19 10.05
C ALA A 122 18.04 13.93 9.97
N ALA A 123 17.37 14.42 8.92
CA ALA A 123 15.93 14.18 8.73
C ALA A 123 15.66 12.68 8.54
N ARG A 124 14.75 12.15 9.34
CA ARG A 124 14.32 10.74 9.33
C ARG A 124 12.85 10.68 9.67
N GLY A 125 12.18 9.64 9.21
CA GLY A 125 10.80 9.37 9.56
C GLY A 125 9.96 8.98 8.37
N VAL A 126 8.70 8.67 8.64
CA VAL A 126 7.66 8.40 7.66
C VAL A 126 6.58 9.48 7.81
N GLU A 127 6.11 9.98 6.70
CA GLU A 127 5.05 10.97 6.64
C GLU A 127 3.86 10.38 5.89
N THR A 128 2.65 10.55 6.42
CA THR A 128 1.42 10.16 5.75
C THR A 128 0.57 11.40 5.50
N LEU A 129 0.27 11.66 4.25
CA LEU A 129 -0.59 12.75 3.82
C LEU A 129 -1.95 12.17 3.44
N ILE A 130 -3.02 12.70 4.01
CA ILE A 130 -4.39 12.34 3.67
C ILE A 130 -5.14 13.57 3.14
N MET A 131 -6.01 13.36 2.16
CA MET A 131 -6.91 14.41 1.71
C MET A 131 -7.98 14.64 2.77
N GLY A 132 -8.14 15.88 3.21
CA GLY A 132 -9.26 16.29 4.07
C GLY A 132 -10.56 16.40 3.28
N GLU A 133 -11.67 16.65 3.97
CA GLU A 133 -13.00 16.85 3.37
C GLU A 133 -13.07 18.07 2.43
N SER A 134 -12.12 19.00 2.57
CA SER A 134 -11.95 20.14 1.68
C SER A 134 -10.62 20.04 0.93
N PRO A 135 -10.57 20.35 -0.39
CA PRO A 135 -9.32 20.39 -1.15
C PRO A 135 -8.27 21.38 -0.59
N LYS A 136 -8.67 22.26 0.32
CA LYS A 136 -7.79 23.24 0.98
C LYS A 136 -7.21 22.74 2.30
N GLU A 137 -7.71 21.62 2.83
CA GLU A 137 -7.26 21.04 4.10
C GLU A 137 -6.46 19.76 3.84
N GLN A 138 -5.18 19.93 3.52
CA GLN A 138 -4.23 18.84 3.68
C GLN A 138 -3.95 18.68 5.17
N ARG A 139 -4.43 17.61 5.77
CA ARG A 139 -4.12 17.27 7.15
C ARG A 139 -2.90 16.35 7.18
N TYR A 140 -1.87 16.80 7.86
CA TYR A 140 -0.74 15.95 8.22
C TYR A 140 -1.17 15.08 9.40
N ASN A 141 -0.91 13.79 9.32
CA ASN A 141 -1.09 12.91 10.46
C ASN A 141 0.18 12.99 11.32
N GLU A 142 0.14 13.76 12.40
CA GLU A 142 1.26 13.96 13.33
C GLU A 142 1.67 12.66 14.07
N ASN A 143 0.87 11.59 13.98
CA ASN A 143 1.14 10.30 14.61
C ASN A 143 1.83 9.30 13.68
N ALA A 144 2.29 9.71 12.51
CA ALA A 144 3.00 8.85 11.56
C ALA A 144 4.53 8.91 11.74
N LEU A 145 5.00 9.11 12.97
CA LEU A 145 6.43 9.07 13.33
C LEU A 145 6.81 7.70 13.88
#